data_d6842c991b4a9166f530d5a0f514293b
#
_entry.id   d6842c991b4a9166f530d5a0f514293b
#
_cell.length_a   1.000
_cell.length_b   1.000
_cell.length_c   1.000
_cell.angle_alpha   90.00
_cell.angle_beta   90.00
_cell.angle_gamma   90.00
#
_symmetry.space_group_name_H-M   'P 1'
#
loop_
_entity.id
_entity.type
_entity.pdbx_description
1 polymer ?
#
loop_
_entity_poly.entity_id
_entity_poly.type
_entity_poly.pdbx_seq_one_letter_code
_entity_poly.pdbx_strand_id
1 'polypeptide(L)'
;MGSEEIDLTGSDGEMITNLGKILKTDTWQSSLSKIRKARDTAIEVATRSALDAKIPERGSSFGHLLSSCGIHKTGDVILACIHYLRSVERESNTPPREIRRLISQTGRWTEEEVEKWNLSLYINRMIEGGATGRGKGPLLTYPANSEEKNRFVILTDAGLDYLEDLSIGE
;
A
#
# COMPACT_ATOMS: atom_id res chain seq x y z
N MET A 1 7.59 -20.92 25.08
CA MET A 1 6.76 -20.63 23.91
C MET A 1 5.50 -19.93 24.38
N GLY A 2 5.53 -18.61 24.46
CA GLY A 2 4.36 -17.83 24.82
C GLY A 2 3.69 -17.34 23.55
N SER A 3 2.54 -17.90 23.17
CA SER A 3 1.61 -17.21 22.30
C SER A 3 1.02 -16.08 23.12
N GLU A 4 1.46 -14.85 22.89
CA GLU A 4 0.75 -13.69 23.39
C GLU A 4 -0.61 -13.64 22.69
N GLU A 5 -1.63 -14.07 23.40
CA GLU A 5 -3.02 -13.82 23.02
C GLU A 5 -3.23 -12.31 23.04
N ILE A 6 -3.39 -11.71 21.88
CA ILE A 6 -3.75 -10.29 21.78
C ILE A 6 -5.20 -10.19 22.22
N ASP A 7 -5.42 -9.62 23.41
CA ASP A 7 -6.77 -9.34 23.89
C ASP A 7 -7.40 -8.21 23.07
N LEU A 8 -8.41 -8.57 22.28
CA LEU A 8 -9.14 -7.64 21.40
C LEU A 8 -10.33 -6.96 22.10
N THR A 9 -10.43 -7.04 23.42
CA THR A 9 -11.56 -6.49 24.20
C THR A 9 -11.35 -5.06 24.70
N GLY A 10 -10.36 -4.33 24.19
CA GLY A 10 -10.13 -2.93 24.52
C GLY A 10 -11.14 -1.96 23.89
N SER A 11 -11.33 -0.79 24.48
CA SER A 11 -12.12 0.29 23.89
C SER A 11 -11.54 0.73 22.54
N ASP A 12 -12.37 1.28 21.64
CA ASP A 12 -11.96 1.70 20.29
C ASP A 12 -10.70 2.59 20.28
N GLY A 13 -10.50 3.43 21.32
CA GLY A 13 -9.33 4.26 21.47
C GLY A 13 -8.05 3.49 21.78
N GLU A 14 -8.14 2.42 22.56
CA GLU A 14 -6.99 1.54 22.86
C GLU A 14 -6.62 0.67 21.67
N MET A 15 -7.60 0.23 20.88
CA MET A 15 -7.36 -0.49 19.63
C MET A 15 -6.59 0.37 18.62
N ILE A 16 -6.93 1.63 18.45
CA ILE A 16 -6.22 2.56 17.56
C ILE A 16 -4.79 2.80 18.05
N THR A 17 -4.58 2.97 19.36
CA THR A 17 -3.25 3.17 19.93
C THR A 17 -2.38 1.92 19.81
N ASN A 18 -2.95 0.74 20.00
CA ASN A 18 -2.25 -0.53 19.86
C ASN A 18 -1.93 -0.83 18.40
N LEU A 19 -2.82 -0.55 17.46
CA LEU A 19 -2.54 -0.59 16.01
C LEU A 19 -1.37 0.32 15.65
N GLY A 20 -1.31 1.54 16.19
CA GLY A 20 -0.20 2.46 15.97
C GLY A 20 1.15 1.95 16.49
N LYS A 21 1.16 1.23 17.62
CA LYS A 21 2.37 0.60 18.17
C LYS A 21 2.81 -0.62 17.37
N ILE A 22 1.87 -1.45 16.95
CA ILE A 22 2.11 -2.63 16.13
C ILE A 22 2.68 -2.23 14.76
N LEU A 23 2.13 -1.20 14.13
CA LEU A 23 2.58 -0.69 12.83
C LEU A 23 4.02 -0.14 12.86
N LYS A 24 4.54 0.27 14.02
CA LYS A 24 5.94 0.73 14.15
C LYS A 24 6.98 -0.38 14.23
N THR A 25 6.57 -1.59 14.57
CA THR A 25 7.47 -2.72 14.80
C THR A 25 7.44 -3.79 13.72
N ASP A 26 6.46 -3.69 12.81
CA ASP A 26 6.23 -4.71 11.80
C ASP A 26 6.83 -4.34 10.44
N THR A 27 7.19 -5.37 9.69
CA THR A 27 7.61 -5.26 8.29
C THR A 27 6.45 -4.80 7.41
N TRP A 28 6.73 -4.30 6.22
CA TRP A 28 5.74 -3.87 5.24
C TRP A 28 4.67 -4.95 4.97
N GLN A 29 5.07 -6.20 4.76
CA GLN A 29 4.17 -7.31 4.49
C GLN A 29 3.23 -7.59 5.67
N SER A 30 3.75 -7.57 6.88
CA SER A 30 2.97 -7.73 8.10
C SER A 30 1.96 -6.60 8.27
N SER A 31 2.38 -5.35 8.03
CA SER A 31 1.52 -4.16 8.06
C SER A 31 0.38 -4.25 7.04
N LEU A 32 0.67 -4.64 5.80
CA LEU A 32 -0.35 -4.85 4.77
C LEU A 32 -1.33 -5.96 5.14
N SER A 33 -0.83 -7.07 5.69
CA SER A 33 -1.67 -8.19 6.13
C SER A 33 -2.65 -7.75 7.22
N LYS A 34 -2.21 -6.96 8.19
CA LYS A 34 -3.04 -6.42 9.27
C LYS A 34 -4.09 -5.44 8.76
N ILE A 35 -3.72 -4.53 7.86
CA ILE A 35 -4.66 -3.59 7.23
C ILE A 35 -5.72 -4.35 6.45
N ARG A 36 -5.33 -5.36 5.68
CA ARG A 36 -6.26 -6.22 4.94
C ARG A 36 -7.25 -6.90 5.87
N LYS A 37 -6.76 -7.52 6.94
CA LYS A 37 -7.60 -8.21 7.93
C LYS A 37 -8.55 -7.24 8.63
N ALA A 38 -8.08 -6.06 9.05
CA ALA A 38 -8.91 -5.04 9.67
C ALA A 38 -10.00 -4.53 8.72
N ARG A 39 -9.69 -4.35 7.44
CA ARG A 39 -10.65 -3.96 6.41
C ARG A 39 -11.70 -5.04 6.17
N ASP A 40 -11.29 -6.31 6.03
CA ASP A 40 -12.21 -7.43 5.82
C ASP A 40 -13.18 -7.55 7.02
N THR A 41 -12.68 -7.38 8.25
CA THR A 41 -13.52 -7.36 9.46
C THR A 41 -14.47 -6.17 9.48
N ALA A 42 -14.02 -4.97 9.12
CA ALA A 42 -14.86 -3.78 9.04
C ALA A 42 -15.98 -3.91 7.99
N ILE A 43 -15.68 -4.52 6.85
CA ILE A 43 -16.68 -4.82 5.81
C ILE A 43 -17.70 -5.82 6.32
N GLU A 44 -17.27 -6.87 7.01
CA GLU A 44 -18.17 -7.87 7.58
C GLU A 44 -19.11 -7.27 8.64
N VAL A 45 -18.57 -6.43 9.53
CA VAL A 45 -19.36 -5.71 10.54
C VAL A 45 -20.33 -4.72 9.90
N ALA A 46 -19.88 -3.97 8.89
CA ALA A 46 -20.73 -3.02 8.15
C ALA A 46 -21.87 -3.71 7.39
N THR A 47 -21.64 -4.94 6.90
CA THR A 47 -22.68 -5.74 6.24
C THR A 47 -23.74 -6.23 7.23
N ARG A 48 -23.36 -6.45 8.49
CA ARG A 48 -24.27 -6.87 9.57
C ARG A 48 -25.05 -5.72 10.21
N SER A 49 -24.45 -4.54 10.31
CA SER A 49 -25.06 -3.36 10.93
C SER A 49 -25.28 -2.25 9.89
N ALA A 50 -26.23 -2.41 9.03
CA ALA A 50 -26.49 -1.63 7.80
C ALA A 50 -26.56 -0.09 7.91
N LEU A 51 -26.10 0.57 8.98
CA LEU A 51 -26.47 1.97 9.17
C LEU A 51 -25.37 2.97 9.56
N ASP A 52 -24.19 2.64 10.12
CA ASP A 52 -23.29 3.71 10.60
C ASP A 52 -21.78 3.43 10.62
N ALA A 53 -21.29 2.35 10.04
CA ALA A 53 -19.84 2.15 9.96
C ALA A 53 -19.25 3.02 8.86
N LYS A 54 -18.65 4.15 9.22
CA LYS A 54 -17.72 4.86 8.36
C LYS A 54 -16.57 3.93 8.01
N ILE A 55 -16.65 3.29 6.85
CA ILE A 55 -15.51 2.58 6.28
C ILE A 55 -14.39 3.61 6.19
N PRO A 56 -13.20 3.36 6.77
CA PRO A 56 -12.08 4.29 6.64
C PRO A 56 -11.89 4.62 5.17
N GLU A 57 -11.87 5.90 4.84
CA GLU A 57 -11.68 6.31 3.46
C GLU A 57 -10.42 5.64 2.93
N ARG A 58 -10.52 5.09 1.74
CA ARG A 58 -9.45 4.37 1.03
C ARG A 58 -8.11 5.11 1.07
N GLY A 59 -8.14 6.43 0.81
CA GLY A 59 -6.96 7.28 0.85
C GLY A 59 -6.36 7.45 2.24
N SER A 60 -7.17 7.47 3.28
CA SER A 60 -6.70 7.60 4.66
C SER A 60 -5.88 6.40 5.11
N SER A 61 -6.30 5.18 4.77
CA SER A 61 -5.56 3.96 5.10
C SER A 61 -4.23 3.90 4.37
N PHE A 62 -4.20 4.24 3.09
CA PHE A 62 -2.97 4.30 2.31
C PHE A 62 -2.04 5.43 2.78
N GLY A 63 -2.59 6.62 3.06
CA GLY A 63 -1.83 7.75 3.61
C GLY A 63 -1.19 7.44 4.96
N HIS A 64 -1.91 6.72 5.82
CA HIS A 64 -1.37 6.26 7.10
C HIS A 64 -0.22 5.25 6.90
N LEU A 65 -0.37 4.31 5.99
CA LEU A 65 0.67 3.35 5.65
C LEU A 65 1.95 4.05 5.16
N LEU A 66 1.83 5.01 4.24
CA LEU A 66 2.97 5.80 3.76
C LEU A 66 3.68 6.54 4.89
N SER A 67 2.92 7.11 5.83
CA SER A 67 3.49 7.82 6.99
C SER A 67 4.19 6.88 7.95
N SER A 68 3.61 5.72 8.22
CA SER A 68 4.16 4.72 9.14
C SER A 68 5.44 4.08 8.60
N CYS A 69 5.58 3.97 7.29
CA CYS A 69 6.76 3.41 6.62
C CYS A 69 7.76 4.49 6.15
N GLY A 70 7.56 5.76 6.50
CA GLY A 70 8.47 6.83 6.10
C GLY A 70 8.58 7.05 4.58
N ILE A 71 7.57 6.68 3.80
CA ILE A 71 7.59 6.74 2.34
C ILE A 71 7.18 8.13 1.86
N HIS A 72 8.12 8.86 1.24
CA HIS A 72 7.91 10.24 0.80
C HIS A 72 8.30 10.50 -0.65
N LYS A 73 9.24 9.73 -1.20
CA LYS A 73 9.73 9.93 -2.57
C LYS A 73 8.68 9.49 -3.59
N THR A 74 8.48 10.27 -4.63
CA THR A 74 7.48 10.02 -5.68
C THR A 74 7.53 8.60 -6.23
N GLY A 75 8.71 8.10 -6.57
CA GLY A 75 8.87 6.74 -7.08
C GLY A 75 8.44 5.67 -6.07
N ASP A 76 8.83 5.84 -4.81
CA ASP A 76 8.50 4.91 -3.73
C ASP A 76 6.99 4.91 -3.43
N VAL A 77 6.37 6.09 -3.48
CA VAL A 77 4.91 6.25 -3.34
C VAL A 77 4.15 5.52 -4.46
N ILE A 78 4.62 5.63 -5.70
CA ILE A 78 4.02 4.94 -6.85
C ILE A 78 4.14 3.42 -6.69
N LEU A 79 5.32 2.94 -6.31
CA LEU A 79 5.57 1.51 -6.08
C LEU A 79 4.68 0.96 -4.95
N ALA A 80 4.62 1.68 -3.83
CA ALA A 80 3.77 1.35 -2.70
C ALA A 80 2.28 1.36 -3.08
N CYS A 81 1.85 2.33 -3.90
CA CYS A 81 0.48 2.42 -4.39
C CYS A 81 0.09 1.20 -5.23
N ILE A 82 0.94 0.80 -6.17
CA ILE A 82 0.69 -0.39 -7.01
C ILE A 82 0.55 -1.63 -6.14
N HIS A 83 1.45 -1.79 -5.18
CA HIS A 83 1.40 -2.95 -4.28
C HIS A 83 0.15 -2.92 -3.38
N TYR A 84 -0.23 -1.75 -2.85
CA TYR A 84 -1.43 -1.57 -2.05
C TYR A 84 -2.70 -1.94 -2.82
N LEU A 85 -2.88 -1.41 -4.04
CA LEU A 85 -4.03 -1.71 -4.88
C LEU A 85 -4.18 -3.21 -5.13
N ARG A 86 -3.09 -3.91 -5.41
CA ARG A 86 -3.11 -5.34 -5.69
C ARG A 86 -3.28 -6.20 -4.45
N SER A 87 -2.62 -5.86 -3.37
CA SER A 87 -2.55 -6.70 -2.17
C SER A 87 -3.68 -6.44 -1.18
N VAL A 88 -4.10 -5.20 -1.01
CA VAL A 88 -5.15 -4.80 -0.07
C VAL A 88 -6.50 -4.74 -0.75
N GLU A 89 -6.58 -4.08 -1.89
CA GLU A 89 -7.84 -3.90 -2.61
C GLU A 89 -8.14 -5.05 -3.59
N ARG A 90 -7.16 -5.95 -3.77
CA ARG A 90 -7.27 -7.12 -4.66
C ARG A 90 -7.62 -6.74 -6.11
N GLU A 91 -7.20 -5.55 -6.51
CA GLU A 91 -7.36 -5.10 -7.88
C GLU A 91 -6.45 -5.92 -8.80
N SER A 92 -7.03 -6.59 -9.78
CA SER A 92 -6.26 -7.27 -10.81
C SER A 92 -5.62 -6.30 -11.81
N ASN A 93 -6.07 -5.07 -11.78
CA ASN A 93 -5.81 -4.03 -12.76
C ASN A 93 -5.44 -2.73 -12.03
N THR A 94 -4.26 -2.20 -12.31
CA THR A 94 -3.78 -0.96 -11.71
C THR A 94 -3.51 0.11 -12.78
N PRO A 95 -4.55 0.65 -13.43
CA PRO A 95 -4.37 1.66 -14.45
C PRO A 95 -3.80 2.96 -13.84
N PRO A 96 -3.04 3.76 -14.59
CA PRO A 96 -2.48 5.03 -14.11
C PRO A 96 -3.51 5.95 -13.44
N ARG A 97 -4.74 5.92 -13.91
CA ARG A 97 -5.84 6.71 -13.33
C ARG A 97 -6.15 6.30 -11.88
N GLU A 98 -6.18 5.01 -11.58
CA GLU A 98 -6.43 4.53 -10.23
C GLU A 98 -5.25 4.80 -9.29
N ILE A 99 -4.03 4.71 -9.79
CA ILE A 99 -2.82 5.09 -9.04
C ILE A 99 -2.90 6.57 -8.65
N ARG A 100 -3.19 7.46 -9.59
CA ARG A 100 -3.35 8.89 -9.30
C ARG A 100 -4.46 9.15 -8.30
N ARG A 101 -5.60 8.52 -8.50
CA ARG A 101 -6.77 8.68 -7.64
C ARG A 101 -6.47 8.28 -6.20
N LEU A 102 -5.86 7.13 -5.97
CA LEU A 102 -5.52 6.69 -4.62
C LEU A 102 -4.52 7.63 -3.96
N ILE A 103 -3.49 8.09 -4.68
CA ILE A 103 -2.48 9.01 -4.16
C ILE A 103 -3.12 10.36 -3.78
N SER A 104 -4.00 10.92 -4.63
CA SER A 104 -4.72 12.16 -4.33
C SER A 104 -5.64 12.02 -3.12
N GLN A 105 -6.28 10.89 -2.97
CA GLN A 105 -7.17 10.61 -1.83
C GLN A 105 -6.45 10.55 -0.48
N THR A 106 -5.12 10.45 -0.46
CA THR A 106 -4.35 10.53 0.79
C THR A 106 -4.39 11.92 1.42
N GLY A 107 -4.72 12.95 0.64
CA GLY A 107 -4.69 14.35 1.07
C GLY A 107 -3.27 14.93 1.25
N ARG A 108 -2.23 14.17 0.94
CA ARG A 108 -0.82 14.62 1.05
C ARG A 108 -0.35 15.42 -0.17
N TRP A 109 -0.95 15.16 -1.30
CA TRP A 109 -0.71 15.84 -2.58
C TRP A 109 -2.05 16.21 -3.20
N THR A 110 -2.10 17.37 -3.83
CA THR A 110 -3.28 17.78 -4.59
C THR A 110 -3.40 16.97 -5.88
N GLU A 111 -4.59 16.90 -6.44
CA GLU A 111 -4.81 16.22 -7.72
C GLU A 111 -3.95 16.81 -8.84
N GLU A 112 -3.81 18.15 -8.87
CA GLU A 112 -2.96 18.86 -9.82
C GLU A 112 -1.47 18.51 -9.69
N GLU A 113 -0.98 18.29 -8.48
CA GLU A 113 0.40 17.85 -8.24
C GLU A 113 0.62 16.44 -8.75
N VAL A 114 -0.31 15.53 -8.46
CA VAL A 114 -0.23 14.13 -8.89
C VAL A 114 -0.37 14.00 -10.41
N GLU A 115 -1.17 14.85 -11.06
CA GLU A 115 -1.28 14.88 -12.52
C GLU A 115 0.04 15.25 -13.21
N LYS A 116 0.85 16.10 -12.59
CA LYS A 116 2.18 16.47 -13.09
C LYS A 116 3.21 15.35 -12.99
N TRP A 117 2.94 14.31 -12.19
CA TRP A 117 3.84 13.19 -12.09
C TRP A 117 3.82 12.37 -13.37
N ASN A 118 4.98 12.16 -13.97
CA ASN A 118 5.11 11.29 -15.14
C ASN A 118 5.14 9.82 -14.71
N LEU A 119 3.96 9.26 -14.42
CA LEU A 119 3.82 7.88 -13.97
C LEU A 119 4.49 6.88 -14.91
N SER A 120 4.32 7.08 -16.21
CA SER A 120 4.90 6.17 -17.22
C SER A 120 6.42 6.17 -17.14
N LEU A 121 7.05 7.33 -16.92
CA LEU A 121 8.50 7.43 -16.77
C LEU A 121 8.98 6.68 -15.51
N TYR A 122 8.31 6.85 -14.38
CA TYR A 122 8.65 6.15 -13.15
C TYR A 122 8.47 4.64 -13.28
N ILE A 123 7.34 4.21 -13.83
CA ILE A 123 7.04 2.78 -14.04
C ILE A 123 8.06 2.14 -14.98
N ASN A 124 8.38 2.78 -16.12
CA ASN A 124 9.38 2.25 -17.05
C ASN A 124 10.77 2.15 -16.41
N ARG A 125 11.19 3.14 -15.65
CA ARG A 125 12.47 3.08 -14.92
C ARG A 125 12.52 1.93 -13.91
N MET A 126 11.39 1.64 -13.25
CA MET A 126 11.31 0.53 -12.30
C MET A 126 11.32 -0.83 -13.01
N ILE A 127 10.76 -0.92 -14.22
CA ILE A 127 10.82 -2.13 -15.06
C ILE A 127 12.24 -2.35 -15.60
N GLU A 128 12.91 -1.28 -16.00
CA GLU A 128 14.27 -1.34 -16.55
C GLU A 128 15.36 -1.54 -15.48
N GLY A 129 15.02 -1.41 -14.20
CA GLY A 129 15.96 -1.58 -13.09
C GLY A 129 16.81 -0.36 -12.76
N GLY A 130 16.55 0.80 -13.39
CA GLY A 130 17.32 2.04 -13.19
C GLY A 130 16.79 2.97 -12.11
N ALA A 131 15.68 2.65 -11.47
CA ALA A 131 14.95 3.62 -10.63
C ALA A 131 15.56 3.90 -9.25
N THR A 132 16.39 3.04 -8.74
CA THR A 132 16.75 3.08 -7.31
C THR A 132 18.22 3.13 -7.12
N GLY A 133 19.10 3.59 -7.71
CA GLY A 133 20.54 3.74 -7.38
C GLY A 133 21.17 2.66 -6.45
N ARG A 134 20.39 1.68 -6.02
CA ARG A 134 20.77 0.59 -5.13
C ARG A 134 21.01 -0.75 -5.85
N GLY A 135 20.97 -0.78 -7.19
CA GLY A 135 21.48 -1.93 -7.98
C GLY A 135 20.75 -3.27 -7.81
N LYS A 136 19.54 -3.29 -7.26
CA LYS A 136 18.80 -4.55 -6.97
C LYS A 136 17.97 -5.10 -8.15
N GLY A 137 18.13 -4.57 -9.34
CA GLY A 137 17.37 -5.02 -10.52
C GLY A 137 15.99 -4.37 -10.67
N PRO A 138 15.15 -4.88 -11.59
CA PRO A 138 13.83 -4.33 -11.85
C PRO A 138 12.89 -4.54 -10.66
N LEU A 139 12.20 -3.48 -10.25
CA LEU A 139 11.24 -3.50 -9.15
C LEU A 139 9.84 -3.89 -9.59
N LEU A 140 9.53 -3.64 -10.86
CA LEU A 140 8.25 -3.97 -11.49
C LEU A 140 8.47 -4.87 -12.68
N THR A 141 7.48 -5.69 -12.99
CA THR A 141 7.43 -6.52 -14.19
C THR A 141 5.99 -6.65 -14.68
N TYR A 142 5.84 -7.16 -15.89
CA TYR A 142 4.53 -7.56 -16.39
C TYR A 142 4.27 -9.03 -16.05
N PRO A 143 3.03 -9.41 -15.68
CA PRO A 143 2.68 -10.81 -15.49
C PRO A 143 2.93 -11.62 -16.76
N ALA A 144 3.40 -12.85 -16.61
CA ALA A 144 3.77 -13.72 -17.73
C ALA A 144 2.62 -14.00 -18.73
N ASN A 145 1.38 -13.90 -18.29
CA ASN A 145 0.18 -14.18 -19.08
C ASN A 145 -0.58 -12.92 -19.52
N SER A 146 0.04 -11.74 -19.43
CA SER A 146 -0.64 -10.51 -19.84
C SER A 146 -0.61 -10.34 -21.36
N GLU A 147 -1.79 -10.26 -21.98
CA GLU A 147 -1.92 -9.82 -23.36
C GLU A 147 -1.41 -8.38 -23.52
N GLU A 148 -0.77 -8.07 -24.65
CA GLU A 148 -0.06 -6.80 -24.86
C GLU A 148 -0.87 -5.52 -24.62
N LYS A 149 -2.19 -5.57 -24.71
CA LYS A 149 -3.06 -4.39 -24.62
C LYS A 149 -3.50 -4.03 -23.21
N ASN A 150 -3.37 -4.94 -22.23
CA ASN A 150 -3.81 -4.74 -20.85
C ASN A 150 -2.68 -5.07 -19.87
N ARG A 151 -1.56 -4.40 -20.02
CA ARG A 151 -0.38 -4.65 -19.19
C ARG A 151 -0.53 -3.99 -17.83
N PHE A 152 -0.81 -4.79 -16.84
CA PHE A 152 -0.77 -4.36 -15.44
C PHE A 152 0.53 -4.79 -14.82
N VAL A 153 1.27 -3.83 -14.30
CA VAL A 153 2.53 -4.12 -13.62
C VAL A 153 2.30 -4.76 -12.27
N ILE A 154 3.19 -5.66 -11.91
CA ILE A 154 3.27 -6.26 -10.58
C ILE A 154 4.67 -6.04 -10.02
N LEU A 155 4.80 -6.09 -8.69
CA LEU A 155 6.12 -6.04 -8.08
C LEU A 155 6.86 -7.35 -8.31
N THR A 156 8.17 -7.22 -8.54
CA THR A 156 9.10 -8.34 -8.47
C THR A 156 9.46 -8.65 -7.02
N ASP A 157 10.12 -9.77 -6.77
CA ASP A 157 10.66 -10.06 -5.43
C ASP A 157 11.60 -8.95 -4.97
N ALA A 158 12.44 -8.42 -5.88
CA ALA A 158 13.28 -7.27 -5.60
C ALA A 158 12.49 -5.99 -5.25
N GLY A 159 11.32 -5.81 -5.86
CA GLY A 159 10.40 -4.71 -5.54
C GLY A 159 9.76 -4.85 -4.15
N LEU A 160 9.41 -6.07 -3.76
CA LEU A 160 8.90 -6.38 -2.43
C LEU A 160 9.98 -6.17 -1.36
N ASP A 161 11.17 -6.70 -1.57
CA ASP A 161 12.32 -6.51 -0.67
C ASP A 161 12.68 -5.03 -0.51
N TYR A 162 12.62 -4.27 -1.60
CA TYR A 162 12.86 -2.84 -1.57
C TYR A 162 11.85 -2.08 -0.71
N LEU A 163 10.55 -2.38 -0.83
CA LEU A 163 9.52 -1.77 0.02
C LEU A 163 9.68 -2.16 1.50
N GLU A 164 10.10 -3.39 1.75
CA GLU A 164 10.38 -3.87 3.10
C GLU A 164 11.58 -3.13 3.71
N ASP A 165 12.66 -3.00 2.97
CA ASP A 165 13.85 -2.21 3.39
C ASP A 165 13.49 -0.75 3.70
N LEU A 166 12.57 -0.13 2.95
CA LEU A 166 12.09 1.22 3.23
C LEU A 166 11.34 1.31 4.56
N SER A 167 10.58 0.28 4.91
CA SER A 167 9.78 0.26 6.14
C SER A 167 10.60 0.03 7.40
N ILE A 168 11.80 -0.54 7.26
CA ILE A 168 12.72 -0.86 8.37
C ILE A 168 13.76 0.26 8.58
N GLY A 169 13.95 1.12 7.59
CA GLY A 169 15.10 2.01 7.43
C GLY A 169 15.10 3.33 8.22
N GLU A 170 14.33 3.43 9.34
CA GLU A 170 14.45 4.53 10.30
C GLU A 170 14.62 4.04 11.74
#